data_f2537a589fab5d8cf238366353085329
#
_entry.id   f2537a589fab5d8cf238366353085329
#
_cell.length_a   1.000
_cell.length_b   1.000
_cell.length_c   1.000
_cell.angle_alpha   90.00
_cell.angle_beta   90.00
_cell.angle_gamma   90.00
#
_symmetry.space_group_name_H-M   'P 1'
#
loop_
_entity.id
_entity.type
_entity.pdbx_description
1 polymer ?
#
loop_
_entity_poly.entity_id
_entity_poly.type
_entity_poly.pdbx_seq_one_letter_code
_entity_poly.pdbx_strand_id
1 'polypeptide(L)'
;MRTLFLMTVVLVGACGATNDPINTAQPYIGLQERQDRKTIREFVGVDPVRTEWCAAFVNAILEKDGIPGSASVSDYPLMARSFLEWGDPVEPKDIQRGDVVVFPRGTEGWLGHVGFYVETQGDKWVILGGNQENQVRYDLYNPKRALGIRRYTPPVATVEMSTIEHLNTE
;
A
#
# COMPACT_ATOMS: atom_id res chain seq x y z
N MET A 1 16.74 53.73 -18.50
CA MET A 1 15.80 53.00 -17.64
C MET A 1 15.60 51.62 -18.22
N ARG A 2 16.19 50.59 -17.61
CA ARG A 2 16.01 49.19 -18.01
C ARG A 2 14.97 48.55 -17.06
N THR A 3 13.82 48.25 -17.59
CA THR A 3 12.73 47.63 -16.85
C THR A 3 13.06 46.14 -16.67
N LEU A 4 13.31 45.73 -15.42
CA LEU A 4 13.53 44.37 -15.04
C LEU A 4 12.19 43.64 -15.00
N PHE A 5 11.93 42.72 -15.94
CA PHE A 5 10.75 41.86 -15.92
C PHE A 5 11.03 40.65 -14.98
N LEU A 6 10.43 40.65 -13.83
CA LEU A 6 10.47 39.54 -12.90
C LEU A 6 9.54 38.43 -13.41
N MET A 7 10.11 37.37 -14.00
CA MET A 7 9.34 36.23 -14.45
C MET A 7 9.12 35.27 -13.27
N THR A 8 7.91 35.32 -12.73
CA THR A 8 7.52 34.37 -11.66
C THR A 8 7.29 33.00 -12.29
N VAL A 9 8.21 32.08 -12.06
CA VAL A 9 8.02 30.66 -12.41
C VAL A 9 7.12 30.02 -11.37
N VAL A 10 5.87 29.76 -11.73
CA VAL A 10 4.97 28.92 -10.91
C VAL A 10 5.35 27.48 -11.15
N LEU A 11 6.05 26.87 -10.20
CA LEU A 11 6.23 25.43 -10.16
C LEU A 11 4.88 24.78 -9.82
N VAL A 12 4.20 24.28 -10.83
CA VAL A 12 3.09 23.34 -10.63
C VAL A 12 3.74 22.01 -10.22
N GLY A 13 3.77 21.74 -8.93
CA GLY A 13 4.15 20.41 -8.43
C GLY A 13 3.20 19.39 -9.03
N ALA A 14 3.72 18.48 -9.87
CA ALA A 14 2.99 17.30 -10.27
C ALA A 14 2.73 16.47 -9.01
N CYS A 15 1.55 16.63 -8.41
CA CYS A 15 1.01 15.70 -7.44
C CYS A 15 0.77 14.41 -8.22
N GLY A 16 1.74 13.49 -8.20
CA GLY A 16 1.56 12.15 -8.73
C GLY A 16 0.37 11.54 -7.99
N ALA A 17 -0.76 11.40 -8.68
CA ALA A 17 -1.90 10.69 -8.13
C ALA A 17 -1.42 9.26 -7.84
N THR A 18 -1.23 8.93 -6.56
CA THR A 18 -1.04 7.54 -6.16
C THR A 18 -2.31 6.80 -6.52
N ASN A 19 -2.19 5.73 -7.29
CA ASN A 19 -3.34 4.90 -7.61
C ASN A 19 -3.97 4.43 -6.28
N ASP A 20 -5.31 4.40 -6.24
CA ASP A 20 -6.04 3.81 -5.12
C ASP A 20 -5.88 2.28 -5.19
N PRO A 21 -5.20 1.63 -4.23
CA PRO A 21 -4.95 0.19 -4.26
C PRO A 21 -6.25 -0.63 -4.25
N ILE A 22 -7.36 -0.04 -3.78
CA ILE A 22 -8.67 -0.69 -3.85
C ILE A 22 -9.13 -0.82 -5.31
N ASN A 23 -8.89 0.22 -6.14
CA ASN A 23 -9.23 0.16 -7.57
C ASN A 23 -8.34 -0.84 -8.30
N THR A 24 -7.05 -0.89 -7.99
CA THR A 24 -6.10 -1.86 -8.55
C THR A 24 -6.47 -3.29 -8.17
N ALA A 25 -7.05 -3.50 -6.98
CA ALA A 25 -7.49 -4.80 -6.50
C ALA A 25 -8.83 -5.27 -7.09
N GLN A 26 -9.66 -4.38 -7.65
CA GLN A 26 -11.00 -4.69 -8.18
C GLN A 26 -11.05 -5.93 -9.11
N PRO A 27 -10.14 -6.10 -10.09
CA PRO A 27 -10.18 -7.25 -11.01
C PRO A 27 -9.97 -8.61 -10.34
N TYR A 28 -9.47 -8.64 -9.11
CA TYR A 28 -9.14 -9.87 -8.37
C TYR A 28 -10.20 -10.27 -7.35
N ILE A 29 -11.18 -9.41 -7.09
CA ILE A 29 -12.25 -9.68 -6.12
C ILE A 29 -13.07 -10.90 -6.57
N GLY A 30 -13.27 -11.83 -5.65
CA GLY A 30 -13.99 -13.08 -5.87
C GLY A 30 -13.08 -14.25 -6.30
N LEU A 31 -11.80 -14.03 -6.61
CA LEU A 31 -10.88 -15.13 -6.88
C LEU A 31 -10.75 -16.04 -5.65
N GLN A 32 -10.90 -17.35 -5.87
CA GLN A 32 -10.90 -18.37 -4.84
C GLN A 32 -9.63 -19.23 -4.92
N GLU A 33 -9.01 -19.44 -3.77
CA GLU A 33 -7.71 -20.09 -3.61
C GLU A 33 -7.53 -21.38 -4.45
N ARG A 34 -8.51 -22.27 -4.41
CA ARG A 34 -8.43 -23.57 -5.09
C ARG A 34 -8.89 -23.53 -6.53
N GLN A 35 -9.99 -22.81 -6.81
CA GLN A 35 -10.57 -22.68 -8.15
C GLN A 35 -9.67 -21.85 -9.07
N ASP A 36 -9.16 -20.74 -8.54
CA ASP A 36 -8.36 -19.76 -9.30
C ASP A 36 -6.88 -19.83 -8.94
N ARG A 37 -6.43 -21.00 -8.43
CA ARG A 37 -5.06 -21.20 -7.91
C ARG A 37 -3.97 -20.71 -8.87
N LYS A 38 -4.13 -21.00 -10.17
CA LYS A 38 -3.15 -20.58 -11.19
C LYS A 38 -3.10 -19.06 -11.30
N THR A 39 -4.26 -18.42 -11.44
CA THR A 39 -4.38 -16.96 -11.57
C THR A 39 -3.84 -16.25 -10.34
N ILE A 40 -4.21 -16.70 -9.13
CA ILE A 40 -3.69 -16.14 -7.88
C ILE A 40 -2.18 -16.32 -7.81
N ARG A 41 -1.66 -17.52 -8.09
CA ARG A 41 -0.22 -17.78 -8.05
C ARG A 41 0.57 -16.89 -9.01
N GLU A 42 0.08 -16.71 -10.23
CA GLU A 42 0.72 -15.84 -11.23
C GLU A 42 0.73 -14.38 -10.77
N PHE A 43 -0.31 -13.96 -10.06
CA PHE A 43 -0.44 -12.60 -9.55
C PHE A 43 0.39 -12.34 -8.28
N VAL A 44 0.28 -13.22 -7.26
CA VAL A 44 0.94 -12.98 -5.96
C VAL A 44 2.33 -13.61 -5.84
N GLY A 45 2.78 -14.37 -6.85
CA GLY A 45 4.11 -14.97 -6.90
C GLY A 45 4.30 -16.22 -6.03
N VAL A 46 3.30 -16.65 -5.24
CA VAL A 46 3.36 -17.81 -4.37
C VAL A 46 2.18 -18.75 -4.60
N ASP A 47 2.34 -20.02 -4.24
CA ASP A 47 1.25 -20.99 -4.33
C ASP A 47 0.24 -20.76 -3.18
N PRO A 48 -0.98 -20.28 -3.46
CA PRO A 48 -1.92 -19.88 -2.42
C PRO A 48 -2.40 -21.06 -1.56
N VAL A 49 -2.42 -22.28 -2.11
CA VAL A 49 -2.83 -23.50 -1.36
C VAL A 49 -1.77 -23.96 -0.36
N ARG A 50 -0.52 -23.52 -0.53
CA ARG A 50 0.63 -23.94 0.30
C ARG A 50 1.19 -22.84 1.18
N THR A 51 0.76 -21.61 0.96
CA THR A 51 1.31 -20.41 1.61
C THR A 51 0.18 -19.50 2.04
N GLU A 52 0.23 -18.99 3.27
CA GLU A 52 -0.63 -17.88 3.67
C GLU A 52 -0.32 -16.67 2.79
N TRP A 53 -1.28 -16.22 2.00
CA TRP A 53 -1.00 -15.29 0.89
C TRP A 53 -1.60 -13.89 1.07
N CYS A 54 -2.08 -13.53 2.26
CA CYS A 54 -2.60 -12.19 2.51
C CYS A 54 -1.53 -11.09 2.31
N ALA A 55 -0.32 -11.30 2.82
CA ALA A 55 0.78 -10.36 2.62
C ALA A 55 1.27 -10.32 1.16
N ALA A 56 1.34 -11.49 0.50
CA ALA A 56 1.68 -11.57 -0.91
C ALA A 56 0.68 -10.80 -1.79
N PHE A 57 -0.62 -10.85 -1.46
CA PHE A 57 -1.66 -10.10 -2.15
C PHE A 57 -1.45 -8.58 -1.99
N VAL A 58 -1.23 -8.09 -0.77
CA VAL A 58 -1.01 -6.66 -0.52
C VAL A 58 0.26 -6.19 -1.25
N ASN A 59 1.37 -6.93 -1.17
CA ASN A 59 2.59 -6.62 -1.91
C ASN A 59 2.34 -6.51 -3.42
N ALA A 60 1.64 -7.48 -4.01
CA ALA A 60 1.38 -7.51 -5.45
C ALA A 60 0.51 -6.32 -5.92
N ILE A 61 -0.46 -5.89 -5.11
CA ILE A 61 -1.26 -4.68 -5.41
C ILE A 61 -0.39 -3.43 -5.34
N LEU A 62 0.40 -3.26 -4.27
CA LEU A 62 1.30 -2.12 -4.12
C LEU A 62 2.30 -2.02 -5.29
N GLU A 63 2.92 -3.13 -5.66
CA GLU A 63 3.87 -3.20 -6.79
C GLU A 63 3.21 -2.79 -8.12
N LYS A 64 1.95 -3.20 -8.36
CA LYS A 64 1.19 -2.75 -9.55
C LYS A 64 0.97 -1.24 -9.56
N ASP A 65 0.87 -0.63 -8.40
CA ASP A 65 0.72 0.82 -8.24
C ASP A 65 2.08 1.56 -8.23
N GLY A 66 3.19 0.82 -8.43
CA GLY A 66 4.54 1.37 -8.39
C GLY A 66 5.02 1.71 -6.97
N ILE A 67 4.36 1.17 -5.96
CA ILE A 67 4.68 1.37 -4.55
C ILE A 67 5.52 0.17 -4.06
N PRO A 68 6.71 0.41 -3.46
CA PRO A 68 7.49 -0.67 -2.88
C PRO A 68 6.70 -1.43 -1.81
N GLY A 69 6.65 -2.76 -1.90
CA GLY A 69 6.02 -3.60 -0.90
C GLY A 69 6.87 -3.76 0.37
N SER A 70 6.43 -4.62 1.29
CA SER A 70 7.12 -4.85 2.58
C SER A 70 8.51 -5.48 2.45
N ALA A 71 8.88 -6.02 1.27
CA ALA A 71 10.25 -6.45 0.99
C ALA A 71 11.28 -5.30 1.01
N SER A 72 10.83 -4.06 0.91
CA SER A 72 11.68 -2.88 1.03
C SER A 72 12.16 -2.60 2.46
N VAL A 73 11.53 -3.21 3.45
CA VAL A 73 11.79 -2.96 4.88
C VAL A 73 11.97 -4.23 5.72
N SER A 74 11.71 -5.42 5.16
CA SER A 74 11.74 -6.69 5.90
C SER A 74 12.25 -7.85 5.04
N ASP A 75 13.03 -8.72 5.63
CA ASP A 75 13.49 -10.00 5.03
C ASP A 75 12.36 -11.05 4.95
N TYR A 76 11.22 -10.76 5.57
CA TYR A 76 10.07 -11.67 5.66
C TYR A 76 8.81 -11.07 5.03
N PRO A 77 8.80 -10.71 3.73
CA PRO A 77 7.71 -9.97 3.09
C PRO A 77 6.38 -10.75 3.00
N LEU A 78 6.41 -12.07 3.20
CA LEU A 78 5.20 -12.90 3.24
C LEU A 78 4.53 -12.94 4.62
N MET A 79 5.15 -12.37 5.64
CA MET A 79 4.54 -12.22 6.95
C MET A 79 3.68 -10.95 7.00
N ALA A 80 2.40 -11.08 7.38
CA ALA A 80 1.50 -9.92 7.49
C ALA A 80 2.07 -8.82 8.40
N ARG A 81 2.81 -9.19 9.45
CA ARG A 81 3.40 -8.24 10.40
C ARG A 81 4.61 -7.47 9.86
N SER A 82 5.20 -7.87 8.71
CA SER A 82 6.24 -7.06 8.06
C SER A 82 5.73 -5.66 7.71
N PHE A 83 4.43 -5.53 7.47
CA PHE A 83 3.80 -4.24 7.22
C PHE A 83 3.75 -3.32 8.44
N LEU A 84 4.04 -3.78 9.65
CA LEU A 84 4.17 -2.89 10.82
C LEU A 84 5.43 -2.00 10.75
N GLU A 85 6.39 -2.35 9.91
CA GLU A 85 7.62 -1.58 9.65
C GLU A 85 7.55 -0.79 8.33
N TRP A 86 6.52 -1.05 7.51
CA TRP A 86 6.33 -0.44 6.20
C TRP A 86 5.54 0.86 6.30
N GLY A 87 5.93 1.86 5.50
CA GLY A 87 5.22 3.15 5.41
C GLY A 87 5.18 3.91 6.75
N ASP A 88 4.44 5.01 6.76
CA ASP A 88 4.27 5.83 7.94
C ASP A 88 3.12 5.32 8.81
N PRO A 89 3.25 5.40 10.16
CA PRO A 89 2.17 5.04 11.06
C PRO A 89 1.00 6.03 10.94
N VAL A 90 -0.22 5.50 10.97
CA VAL A 90 -1.46 6.29 10.91
C VAL A 90 -2.27 6.04 12.18
N GLU A 91 -2.78 7.11 12.79
CA GLU A 91 -3.69 6.99 13.91
C GLU A 91 -5.08 6.52 13.45
N PRO A 92 -5.82 5.73 14.26
CA PRO A 92 -7.14 5.21 13.86
C PRO A 92 -8.15 6.28 13.44
N LYS A 93 -8.06 7.49 14.00
CA LYS A 93 -8.94 8.63 13.64
C LYS A 93 -8.63 9.23 12.28
N ASP A 94 -7.41 9.02 11.77
CA ASP A 94 -6.88 9.60 10.53
C ASP A 94 -6.83 8.55 9.38
N ILE A 95 -7.40 7.37 9.61
CA ILE A 95 -7.44 6.29 8.62
C ILE A 95 -8.15 6.73 7.35
N GLN A 96 -7.58 6.36 6.21
CA GLN A 96 -8.11 6.68 4.89
C GLN A 96 -8.16 5.44 4.00
N ARG A 97 -9.06 5.47 3.03
CA ARG A 97 -9.17 4.43 1.99
C ARG A 97 -7.81 4.18 1.35
N GLY A 98 -7.44 2.89 1.28
CA GLY A 98 -6.15 2.44 0.74
C GLY A 98 -5.05 2.27 1.80
N ASP A 99 -5.26 2.70 3.04
CA ASP A 99 -4.31 2.41 4.12
C ASP A 99 -4.19 0.91 4.36
N VAL A 100 -2.98 0.46 4.62
CA VAL A 100 -2.69 -0.93 4.97
C VAL A 100 -2.95 -1.14 6.46
N VAL A 101 -3.75 -2.14 6.80
CA VAL A 101 -4.08 -2.46 8.20
C VAL A 101 -3.62 -3.87 8.52
N VAL A 102 -2.91 -4.01 9.65
CA VAL A 102 -2.44 -5.28 10.17
C VAL A 102 -3.26 -5.70 11.38
N PHE A 103 -3.73 -6.95 11.39
CA PHE A 103 -4.49 -7.56 12.48
C PHE A 103 -3.77 -8.79 13.04
N PRO A 104 -4.03 -9.19 14.29
CA PRO A 104 -3.58 -10.47 14.82
C PRO A 104 -4.38 -11.61 14.17
N ARG A 105 -3.73 -12.76 13.98
CA ARG A 105 -4.38 -14.02 13.54
C ARG A 105 -4.00 -15.13 14.50
N GLY A 106 -5.00 -15.90 14.95
CA GLY A 106 -4.76 -16.97 15.93
C GLY A 106 -4.24 -16.43 17.28
N THR A 107 -3.53 -17.28 18.00
CA THR A 107 -2.96 -17.00 19.33
C THR A 107 -1.48 -16.68 19.30
N GLU A 108 -0.80 -17.03 18.21
CA GLU A 108 0.65 -16.87 18.06
C GLU A 108 1.01 -15.39 17.80
N GLY A 109 1.97 -14.88 18.56
CA GLY A 109 2.38 -13.47 18.48
C GLY A 109 2.99 -13.04 17.15
N TRP A 110 3.43 -13.98 16.31
CA TRP A 110 4.01 -13.71 14.99
C TRP A 110 2.99 -13.83 13.85
N LEU A 111 1.86 -14.51 14.05
CA LEU A 111 0.79 -14.60 13.06
C LEU A 111 0.05 -13.27 12.92
N GLY A 112 -0.43 -13.02 11.72
CA GLY A 112 -1.20 -11.81 11.41
C GLY A 112 -2.03 -11.98 10.14
N HIS A 113 -2.88 -11.00 9.92
CA HIS A 113 -3.58 -10.75 8.67
C HIS A 113 -3.34 -9.32 8.24
N VAL A 114 -3.29 -9.06 6.95
CA VAL A 114 -3.10 -7.72 6.39
C VAL A 114 -4.03 -7.52 5.19
N GLY A 115 -4.54 -6.30 5.06
CA GLY A 115 -5.38 -5.88 3.95
C GLY A 115 -5.48 -4.37 3.88
N PHE A 116 -6.23 -3.87 2.92
CA PHE A 116 -6.47 -2.45 2.70
C PHE A 116 -7.77 -2.01 3.36
N TYR A 117 -7.72 -0.89 4.08
CA TYR A 117 -8.92 -0.24 4.58
C TYR A 117 -9.74 0.36 3.42
N VAL A 118 -11.03 0.13 3.43
CA VAL A 118 -11.97 0.63 2.42
C VAL A 118 -12.83 1.75 2.98
N GLU A 119 -13.56 1.43 4.04
CA GLU A 119 -14.49 2.34 4.71
C GLU A 119 -14.86 1.86 6.11
N THR A 120 -15.52 2.70 6.87
CA THR A 120 -16.14 2.32 8.14
C THR A 120 -17.62 2.01 7.93
N GLN A 121 -18.05 0.83 8.37
CA GLN A 121 -19.43 0.40 8.37
C GLN A 121 -19.90 0.13 9.81
N GLY A 122 -20.71 1.03 10.36
CA GLY A 122 -21.10 0.96 11.77
C GLY A 122 -19.88 1.07 12.71
N ASP A 123 -19.67 0.04 13.53
CA ASP A 123 -18.53 -0.08 14.46
C ASP A 123 -17.38 -0.92 13.90
N LYS A 124 -17.41 -1.30 12.62
CA LYS A 124 -16.43 -2.15 11.95
C LYS A 124 -15.74 -1.41 10.80
N TRP A 125 -14.55 -1.88 10.46
CA TRP A 125 -13.85 -1.52 9.24
C TRP A 125 -14.08 -2.58 8.18
N VAL A 126 -14.39 -2.13 6.96
CA VAL A 126 -14.39 -2.94 5.75
C VAL A 126 -12.94 -3.03 5.26
N ILE A 127 -12.41 -4.25 5.20
CA ILE A 127 -11.04 -4.54 4.76
C ILE A 127 -11.09 -5.38 3.49
N LEU A 128 -10.41 -4.94 2.43
CA LEU A 128 -10.16 -5.73 1.24
C LEU A 128 -8.84 -6.47 1.38
N GLY A 129 -8.85 -7.78 1.26
CA GLY A 129 -7.63 -8.58 1.38
C GLY A 129 -7.69 -9.89 0.61
N GLY A 130 -6.51 -10.45 0.37
CA GLY A 130 -6.36 -11.83 -0.08
C GLY A 130 -6.37 -12.78 1.12
N ASN A 131 -6.67 -14.05 0.84
CA ASN A 131 -6.74 -15.10 1.86
C ASN A 131 -7.74 -14.83 3.00
N GLN A 132 -8.81 -14.10 2.71
CA GLN A 132 -9.97 -13.94 3.57
C GLN A 132 -10.97 -15.04 3.23
N GLU A 133 -11.10 -16.05 4.11
CA GLU A 133 -11.81 -17.30 3.80
C GLU A 133 -11.34 -17.95 2.48
N ASN A 134 -10.02 -17.96 2.26
CA ASN A 134 -9.36 -18.51 1.07
C ASN A 134 -9.75 -17.83 -0.25
N GLN A 135 -10.06 -16.53 -0.23
CA GLN A 135 -10.41 -15.75 -1.42
C GLN A 135 -9.99 -14.29 -1.30
N VAL A 136 -10.08 -13.55 -2.41
CA VAL A 136 -10.00 -12.09 -2.41
C VAL A 136 -11.40 -11.54 -2.18
N ARG A 137 -11.59 -10.86 -1.04
CA ARG A 137 -12.91 -10.32 -0.69
C ARG A 137 -12.83 -9.15 0.26
N TYR A 138 -13.97 -8.50 0.46
CA TYR A 138 -14.19 -7.60 1.56
C TYR A 138 -14.62 -8.38 2.80
N ASP A 139 -14.13 -7.98 3.98
CA ASP A 139 -14.55 -8.55 5.25
C ASP A 139 -14.61 -7.48 6.35
N LEU A 140 -15.35 -7.75 7.43
CA LEU A 140 -15.58 -6.82 8.52
C LEU A 140 -14.67 -7.11 9.71
N TYR A 141 -13.86 -6.12 10.09
CA TYR A 141 -12.91 -6.22 11.20
C TYR A 141 -13.26 -5.25 12.33
N ASN A 142 -12.99 -5.67 13.56
CA ASN A 142 -13.08 -4.78 14.71
C ASN A 142 -11.84 -3.85 14.75
N PRO A 143 -12.02 -2.52 14.66
CA PRO A 143 -10.92 -1.55 14.72
C PRO A 143 -9.98 -1.71 15.92
N LYS A 144 -10.56 -2.07 17.08
CA LYS A 144 -9.80 -2.25 18.33
C LYS A 144 -8.80 -3.40 18.29
N ARG A 145 -8.87 -4.27 17.27
CA ARG A 145 -7.93 -5.37 17.08
C ARG A 145 -6.79 -5.03 16.14
N ALA A 146 -6.80 -3.85 15.50
CA ALA A 146 -5.70 -3.45 14.63
C ALA A 146 -4.39 -3.35 15.43
N LEU A 147 -3.35 -3.99 14.92
CA LEU A 147 -1.98 -3.91 15.45
C LEU A 147 -1.26 -2.67 14.95
N GLY A 148 -1.64 -2.18 13.79
CA GLY A 148 -1.11 -0.97 13.18
C GLY A 148 -1.80 -0.65 11.87
N ILE A 149 -1.77 0.63 11.53
CA ILE A 149 -2.24 1.20 10.27
C ILE A 149 -1.06 1.88 9.63
N ARG A 150 -0.87 1.70 8.33
CA ARG A 150 0.28 2.20 7.59
C ARG A 150 -0.15 2.84 6.28
N ARG A 151 0.50 3.94 5.92
CA ARG A 151 0.32 4.66 4.67
C ARG A 151 1.65 4.85 3.97
N TYR A 152 1.69 4.58 2.66
CA TYR A 152 2.84 4.94 1.85
C TYR A 152 2.88 6.44 1.64
N THR A 153 4.00 7.06 1.99
CA THR A 153 4.29 8.45 1.63
C THR A 153 5.48 8.43 0.67
N PRO A 154 5.30 8.86 -0.58
CA PRO A 154 6.41 8.93 -1.53
C PRO A 154 7.51 9.83 -0.97
N PRO A 155 8.79 9.47 -1.15
CA PRO A 155 9.89 10.35 -0.79
C PRO A 155 9.71 11.68 -1.55
N VAL A 156 9.91 12.78 -0.85
CA VAL A 156 9.88 14.11 -1.48
C VAL A 156 11.01 14.15 -2.51
N ALA A 157 10.65 14.36 -3.78
CA ALA A 157 11.65 14.54 -4.82
C ALA A 157 12.46 15.81 -4.51
N THR A 158 13.68 15.65 -3.99
CA THR A 158 14.64 16.74 -3.92
C THR A 158 15.05 17.05 -5.35
N VAL A 159 14.51 18.14 -5.90
CA VAL A 159 15.03 18.72 -7.13
C VAL A 159 16.41 19.25 -6.79
N GLU A 160 17.46 18.49 -7.10
CA GLU A 160 18.80 19.03 -7.08
C GLU A 160 18.85 20.18 -8.10
N MET A 161 18.96 21.41 -7.60
CA MET A 161 19.28 22.59 -8.41
C MET A 161 20.75 22.55 -8.81
N SER A 162 21.15 21.51 -9.54
CA SER A 162 22.44 21.47 -10.21
C SER A 162 22.25 21.99 -11.63
N THR A 163 22.90 23.11 -11.91
CA THR A 163 23.18 23.67 -13.23
C THR A 163 22.47 24.99 -13.56
N ILE A 164 22.79 26.05 -12.83
CA ILE A 164 22.77 27.41 -13.41
C ILE A 164 24.10 28.15 -13.06
N GLU A 165 25.23 27.54 -13.31
CA GLU A 165 26.53 28.21 -13.13
C GLU A 165 27.36 28.30 -14.41
N HIS A 166 26.83 28.10 -15.62
CA HIS A 166 27.64 28.13 -16.84
C HIS A 166 27.11 29.04 -17.94
N LEU A 167 26.47 30.15 -17.62
CA LEU A 167 26.07 31.15 -18.64
C LEU A 167 26.50 32.58 -18.33
N ASN A 168 27.55 32.81 -17.53
CA ASN A 168 28.11 34.16 -17.35
C ASN A 168 29.62 34.21 -17.50
N THR A 169 30.13 33.74 -18.65
CA THR A 169 31.49 34.10 -19.14
C THR A 169 31.45 34.09 -20.64
N GLU A 170 31.09 35.24 -21.21
CA GLU A 170 31.66 35.88 -22.43
C GLU A 170 31.08 37.30 -22.59
#